data_d58feda745596ea78003f8342f03e7ce
#
_entry.id   d58feda745596ea78003f8342f03e7ce
#
_cell.length_a   1.000
_cell.length_b   1.000
_cell.length_c   1.000
_cell.angle_alpha   90.00
_cell.angle_beta   90.00
_cell.angle_gamma   90.00
#
_symmetry.space_group_name_H-M   'P 1'
#
loop_
_entity.id
_entity.type
_entity.pdbx_description
1 polymer ?
#
loop_
_entity_poly.entity_id
_entity_poly.type
_entity_poly.pdbx_seq_one_letter_code
_entity_poly.pdbx_strand_id
1 'polypeptide(L)'
;MIQKVQITIDGKTIELPTMEAKEGTNVIDVRGLIAEGMFTYDPGFLSTASCDSAITYIDGDAGVLLYRGYEIEQLADNSNHLEVCSLLLNGELPSETELQTFVASIKEKQTIDSKFQQIFNGFTQGAHPMAMVGSAISGLAALFHEEIDITNADSRMTTAHRLIAMIPTLAAMAYKHGRGESFVEPDANLGYAENFLNMCFGETGKPSTISRTISSAMDKIFILHADHEQNASTSTVRMSGSTDCNPYAAISAGVSALWGPAHGGANEAVLDMLNEIGDVSRVEEFVNKAKDKNDPFKLMGFGHRVYKNFDPRAKVMEASCHAVFEELGVKDDPLLEIAKRLETIAREDDYFIERKLYPNIDFYSGITLKAIGIPTELFTVIFTLGRMPGWISHWNEMLSAPYKIARPRQLYLGEHQREYVDINNR
;
A
#
# COMPACT_ATOMS: atom_id res chain seq x y z
N MET A 1 1.93 16.34 -32.76
CA MET A 1 0.67 16.02 -33.48
C MET A 1 0.01 14.89 -32.71
N ILE A 2 -1.24 15.02 -32.31
CA ILE A 2 -2.00 13.95 -31.69
C ILE A 2 -2.06 12.79 -32.69
N GLN A 3 -1.42 11.67 -32.38
CA GLN A 3 -1.54 10.47 -33.18
C GLN A 3 -2.93 9.88 -32.99
N LYS A 4 -3.46 9.20 -34.00
CA LYS A 4 -4.77 8.56 -33.96
C LYS A 4 -4.64 7.09 -34.31
N VAL A 5 -5.41 6.27 -33.65
CA VAL A 5 -5.59 4.85 -33.97
C VAL A 5 -6.91 4.69 -34.72
N GLN A 6 -6.91 3.92 -35.80
CA GLN A 6 -8.10 3.59 -36.53
C GLN A 6 -8.62 2.21 -36.13
N ILE A 7 -9.89 2.14 -35.76
CA ILE A 7 -10.58 0.88 -35.43
C ILE A 7 -11.73 0.72 -36.44
N THR A 8 -11.78 -0.40 -37.15
CA THR A 8 -12.87 -0.71 -38.05
C THR A 8 -13.81 -1.75 -37.44
N ILE A 9 -15.08 -1.39 -37.29
CA ILE A 9 -16.12 -2.25 -36.70
C ILE A 9 -17.32 -2.23 -37.67
N ASP A 10 -17.75 -3.41 -38.09
CA ASP A 10 -18.87 -3.60 -39.06
C ASP A 10 -18.73 -2.72 -40.29
N GLY A 11 -17.52 -2.57 -40.82
CA GLY A 11 -17.22 -1.79 -42.01
C GLY A 11 -17.16 -0.26 -41.82
N LYS A 12 -17.42 0.24 -40.60
CA LYS A 12 -17.26 1.64 -40.21
C LYS A 12 -15.90 1.84 -39.53
N THR A 13 -15.09 2.76 -40.04
CA THR A 13 -13.83 3.14 -39.44
C THR A 13 -14.02 4.36 -38.53
N ILE A 14 -13.59 4.26 -37.30
CA ILE A 14 -13.56 5.34 -36.32
C ILE A 14 -12.12 5.67 -35.94
N GLU A 15 -11.84 6.91 -35.64
CA GLU A 15 -10.54 7.40 -35.23
C GLU A 15 -10.57 7.75 -33.74
N LEU A 16 -9.66 7.16 -32.96
CA LEU A 16 -9.48 7.45 -31.54
C LEU A 16 -8.14 8.14 -31.33
N PRO A 17 -8.08 9.23 -30.53
CA PRO A 17 -6.83 9.90 -30.23
C PRO A 17 -5.95 9.02 -29.31
N THR A 18 -4.63 9.18 -29.45
CA THR A 18 -3.67 8.66 -28.48
C THR A 18 -3.21 9.77 -27.56
N MET A 19 -2.91 9.42 -26.32
CA MET A 19 -2.25 10.29 -25.33
C MET A 19 -0.84 9.80 -25.13
N GLU A 20 0.12 10.73 -25.17
CA GLU A 20 1.53 10.44 -25.03
C GLU A 20 1.91 10.50 -23.55
N ALA A 21 2.55 9.44 -23.05
CA ALA A 21 3.13 9.41 -21.73
C ALA A 21 4.49 10.13 -21.73
N LYS A 22 4.90 10.71 -20.60
CA LYS A 22 6.28 11.23 -20.43
C LYS A 22 7.27 10.09 -20.33
N GLU A 23 6.86 9.01 -19.64
CA GLU A 23 7.60 7.78 -19.50
C GLU A 23 6.63 6.60 -19.74
N GLY A 24 7.12 5.53 -20.36
CA GLY A 24 6.36 4.30 -20.55
C GLY A 24 5.46 4.30 -21.79
N THR A 25 4.31 3.65 -21.66
CA THR A 25 3.44 3.32 -22.81
C THR A 25 2.40 4.39 -23.07
N ASN A 26 2.25 4.81 -24.32
CA ASN A 26 1.16 5.66 -24.76
C ASN A 26 -0.20 4.95 -24.66
N VAL A 27 -1.26 5.70 -24.43
CA VAL A 27 -2.60 5.15 -24.27
C VAL A 27 -3.56 5.63 -25.38
N ILE A 28 -4.58 4.83 -25.64
CA ILE A 28 -5.67 5.16 -26.57
C ILE A 28 -6.82 5.74 -25.75
N ASP A 29 -7.28 6.95 -26.08
CA ASP A 29 -8.47 7.51 -25.47
C ASP A 29 -9.73 6.87 -26.07
N VAL A 30 -10.29 5.91 -25.35
CA VAL A 30 -11.44 5.11 -25.78
C VAL A 30 -12.79 5.78 -25.54
N ARG A 31 -12.83 6.98 -24.96
CA ARG A 31 -14.08 7.68 -24.63
C ARG A 31 -14.97 7.94 -25.85
N GLY A 32 -14.39 8.06 -27.04
CA GLY A 32 -15.11 8.21 -28.32
C GLY A 32 -16.01 7.03 -28.68
N LEU A 33 -15.71 5.80 -28.15
CA LEU A 33 -16.53 4.61 -28.45
C LEU A 33 -17.97 4.71 -27.93
N ILE A 34 -18.23 5.54 -26.93
CA ILE A 34 -19.58 5.78 -26.40
C ILE A 34 -20.52 6.32 -27.47
N ALA A 35 -20.03 7.22 -28.34
CA ALA A 35 -20.82 7.79 -29.42
C ALA A 35 -21.21 6.74 -30.49
N GLU A 36 -20.46 5.65 -30.57
CA GLU A 36 -20.71 4.52 -31.45
C GLU A 36 -21.50 3.38 -30.76
N GLY A 37 -22.00 3.61 -29.56
CA GLY A 37 -22.78 2.63 -28.80
C GLY A 37 -21.94 1.47 -28.19
N MET A 38 -20.63 1.65 -28.09
CA MET A 38 -19.71 0.59 -27.65
C MET A 38 -18.97 0.96 -26.37
N PHE A 39 -18.55 -0.06 -25.64
CA PHE A 39 -17.67 0.03 -24.48
C PHE A 39 -16.54 -0.99 -24.60
N THR A 40 -15.44 -0.72 -23.92
CA THR A 40 -14.35 -1.69 -23.72
C THR A 40 -14.72 -2.70 -22.64
N TYR A 41 -14.17 -3.89 -22.72
CA TYR A 41 -14.30 -4.92 -21.68
C TYR A 41 -12.91 -5.29 -21.18
N ASP A 42 -12.60 -4.86 -19.96
CA ASP A 42 -11.32 -5.10 -19.28
C ASP A 42 -11.55 -5.25 -17.77
N PRO A 43 -12.07 -6.42 -17.31
CA PRO A 43 -12.26 -6.70 -15.90
C PRO A 43 -10.91 -6.71 -15.17
N GLY A 44 -10.71 -5.83 -14.20
CA GLY A 44 -9.46 -5.71 -13.45
C GLY A 44 -8.44 -4.73 -14.04
N PHE A 45 -8.81 -4.00 -15.10
CA PHE A 45 -8.03 -2.88 -15.65
C PHE A 45 -6.60 -3.25 -16.10
N LEU A 46 -6.39 -4.46 -16.63
CA LEU A 46 -5.06 -4.94 -17.06
C LEU A 46 -4.46 -4.14 -18.22
N SER A 47 -5.32 -3.58 -19.06
CA SER A 47 -4.91 -2.77 -20.23
C SER A 47 -5.56 -1.39 -20.24
N THR A 48 -6.06 -0.93 -19.10
CA THR A 48 -6.80 0.34 -19.00
C THR A 48 -6.10 1.30 -18.06
N ALA A 49 -5.60 2.42 -18.59
CA ALA A 49 -5.23 3.56 -17.78
C ALA A 49 -6.50 4.25 -17.28
N SER A 50 -6.77 4.15 -15.98
CA SER A 50 -7.99 4.70 -15.36
C SER A 50 -7.90 6.20 -15.07
N CYS A 51 -6.70 6.76 -15.09
CA CYS A 51 -6.40 8.18 -14.89
C CYS A 51 -5.02 8.52 -15.45
N ASP A 52 -4.73 9.80 -15.53
CA ASP A 52 -3.40 10.36 -15.60
C ASP A 52 -2.88 10.67 -14.19
N SER A 53 -1.58 10.53 -13.97
CA SER A 53 -0.91 10.83 -12.69
C SER A 53 0.55 11.19 -12.92
N ALA A 54 1.08 12.08 -12.06
CA ALA A 54 2.49 12.45 -12.02
C ALA A 54 3.20 11.95 -10.74
N ILE A 55 2.57 11.04 -9.98
CA ILE A 55 3.07 10.63 -8.66
C ILE A 55 4.10 9.52 -8.77
N THR A 56 3.73 8.42 -9.41
CA THR A 56 4.55 7.20 -9.48
C THR A 56 4.62 6.67 -10.88
N TYR A 57 5.82 6.27 -11.30
CA TYR A 57 6.04 5.53 -12.54
C TYR A 57 6.64 4.16 -12.23
N ILE A 58 6.18 3.14 -12.91
CA ILE A 58 6.68 1.77 -12.80
C ILE A 58 6.97 1.21 -14.18
N ASP A 59 8.20 0.72 -14.37
CA ASP A 59 8.54 -0.17 -15.48
C ASP A 59 8.81 -1.56 -14.91
N GLY A 60 7.82 -2.44 -15.04
CA GLY A 60 7.92 -3.79 -14.53
C GLY A 60 8.91 -4.67 -15.29
N ASP A 61 9.18 -4.39 -16.56
CA ASP A 61 10.12 -5.13 -17.38
C ASP A 61 11.58 -4.73 -17.07
N ALA A 62 11.83 -3.43 -16.87
CA ALA A 62 13.12 -2.90 -16.47
C ALA A 62 13.39 -3.00 -14.95
N GLY A 63 12.37 -3.21 -14.12
CA GLY A 63 12.49 -3.21 -12.66
C GLY A 63 12.72 -1.80 -12.10
N VAL A 64 12.04 -0.79 -12.65
CA VAL A 64 12.14 0.61 -12.24
C VAL A 64 10.90 1.02 -11.46
N LEU A 65 11.12 1.74 -10.37
CA LEU A 65 10.08 2.43 -9.60
C LEU A 65 10.56 3.85 -9.29
N LEU A 66 9.78 4.84 -9.75
CA LEU A 66 10.07 6.25 -9.50
C LEU A 66 8.94 6.88 -8.69
N TYR A 67 9.30 7.67 -7.66
CA TYR A 67 8.38 8.61 -6.99
C TYR A 67 8.71 10.03 -7.46
N ARG A 68 7.77 10.67 -8.15
CA ARG A 68 7.98 12.01 -8.71
C ARG A 68 9.26 12.14 -9.56
N GLY A 69 9.68 11.02 -10.21
CA GLY A 69 10.89 10.96 -11.04
C GLY A 69 12.17 10.55 -10.31
N TYR A 70 12.14 10.39 -8.98
CA TYR A 70 13.28 9.90 -8.20
C TYR A 70 13.22 8.39 -8.03
N GLU A 71 14.35 7.69 -8.27
CA GLU A 71 14.45 6.25 -8.09
C GLU A 71 14.25 5.86 -6.63
N ILE A 72 13.49 4.79 -6.41
CA ILE A 72 13.12 4.35 -5.06
C ILE A 72 14.33 3.98 -4.20
N GLU A 73 15.37 3.40 -4.78
CA GLU A 73 16.60 3.07 -4.06
C GLU A 73 17.31 4.33 -3.54
N GLN A 74 17.39 5.39 -4.37
CA GLN A 74 17.98 6.67 -3.96
C GLN A 74 17.21 7.31 -2.81
N LEU A 75 15.87 7.29 -2.87
CA LEU A 75 15.03 7.83 -1.81
C LEU A 75 15.20 7.02 -0.52
N ALA A 76 15.22 5.70 -0.59
CA ALA A 76 15.37 4.84 0.58
C ALA A 76 16.74 4.96 1.26
N ASP A 77 17.79 5.29 0.50
CA ASP A 77 19.14 5.41 1.05
C ASP A 77 19.51 6.82 1.55
N ASN A 78 18.89 7.87 0.99
CA ASN A 78 19.27 9.25 1.27
C ASN A 78 18.19 10.09 1.96
N SER A 79 16.96 9.59 2.06
CA SER A 79 15.81 10.32 2.58
C SER A 79 15.24 9.65 3.83
N ASN A 80 14.17 10.20 4.36
CA ASN A 80 13.35 9.62 5.40
C ASN A 80 11.87 9.64 4.99
N HIS A 81 11.03 8.87 5.69
CA HIS A 81 9.63 8.73 5.31
C HIS A 81 8.88 10.06 5.22
N LEU A 82 9.09 11.01 6.15
CA LEU A 82 8.39 12.30 6.10
C LEU A 82 8.85 13.19 4.93
N GLU A 83 10.11 13.11 4.52
CA GLU A 83 10.58 13.77 3.31
C GLU A 83 9.93 13.18 2.05
N VAL A 84 9.80 11.84 1.99
CA VAL A 84 9.08 11.17 0.90
C VAL A 84 7.58 11.51 0.92
N CYS A 85 6.95 11.64 2.10
CA CYS A 85 5.58 12.13 2.21
C CYS A 85 5.43 13.53 1.60
N SER A 86 6.36 14.44 1.93
CA SER A 86 6.39 15.78 1.37
C SER A 86 6.57 15.78 -0.15
N LEU A 87 7.51 14.95 -0.66
CA LEU A 87 7.74 14.78 -2.09
C LEU A 87 6.47 14.32 -2.83
N LEU A 88 5.81 13.27 -2.34
CA LEU A 88 4.60 12.72 -2.98
C LEU A 88 3.46 13.74 -3.02
N LEU A 89 3.26 14.50 -1.92
CA LEU A 89 2.21 15.50 -1.81
C LEU A 89 2.47 16.74 -2.66
N ASN A 90 3.70 17.26 -2.63
CA ASN A 90 4.05 18.56 -3.20
C ASN A 90 4.69 18.47 -4.60
N GLY A 91 5.19 17.31 -5.00
CA GLY A 91 5.75 17.06 -6.33
C GLY A 91 7.25 17.21 -6.46
N GLU A 92 7.91 17.88 -5.50
CA GLU A 92 9.35 18.14 -5.47
C GLU A 92 9.93 17.80 -4.09
N LEU A 93 11.22 17.48 -4.03
CA LEU A 93 11.93 17.34 -2.76
C LEU A 93 11.94 18.67 -2.01
N PRO A 94 11.56 18.67 -0.72
CA PRO A 94 11.53 19.90 0.07
C PRO A 94 12.93 20.45 0.33
N SER A 95 13.06 21.76 0.39
CA SER A 95 14.20 22.38 1.04
C SER A 95 14.22 22.06 2.53
N GLU A 96 15.34 22.29 3.21
CA GLU A 96 15.46 22.07 4.66
C GLU A 96 14.38 22.80 5.46
N THR A 97 14.07 24.03 5.12
CA THR A 97 13.04 24.83 5.80
C THR A 97 11.63 24.29 5.55
N GLU A 98 11.33 23.89 4.33
CA GLU A 98 10.05 23.26 3.99
C GLU A 98 9.86 21.94 4.71
N LEU A 99 10.91 21.09 4.76
CA LEU A 99 10.87 19.82 5.49
C LEU A 99 10.65 20.06 6.98
N GLN A 100 11.37 21.02 7.59
CA GLN A 100 11.19 21.36 9.00
C GLN A 100 9.74 21.81 9.28
N THR A 101 9.17 22.64 8.41
CA THR A 101 7.78 23.10 8.51
C THR A 101 6.79 21.95 8.39
N PHE A 102 7.00 21.05 7.43
CA PHE A 102 6.19 19.85 7.24
C PHE A 102 6.24 18.93 8.47
N VAL A 103 7.43 18.61 8.95
CA VAL A 103 7.64 17.79 10.15
C VAL A 103 6.98 18.39 11.38
N ALA A 104 7.09 19.71 11.57
CA ALA A 104 6.43 20.40 12.68
C ALA A 104 4.90 20.26 12.59
N SER A 105 4.31 20.42 11.40
CA SER A 105 2.87 20.24 11.18
C SER A 105 2.41 18.82 11.45
N ILE A 106 3.21 17.80 11.11
CA ILE A 106 2.90 16.38 11.43
C ILE A 106 2.93 16.18 12.94
N LYS A 107 3.99 16.64 13.62
CA LYS A 107 4.15 16.48 15.08
C LYS A 107 3.04 17.15 15.87
N GLU A 108 2.56 18.29 15.42
CA GLU A 108 1.41 19.00 16.04
C GLU A 108 0.12 18.16 16.01
N LYS A 109 -0.08 17.36 14.97
CA LYS A 109 -1.34 16.64 14.67
C LYS A 109 -1.33 15.16 15.08
N GLN A 110 -0.25 14.66 15.68
CA GLN A 110 -0.10 13.22 15.94
C GLN A 110 -0.94 12.69 17.12
N THR A 111 -1.38 13.58 18.03
CA THR A 111 -2.16 13.20 19.22
C THR A 111 -3.62 12.97 18.86
N ILE A 112 -4.19 11.90 19.42
CA ILE A 112 -5.61 11.56 19.29
C ILE A 112 -6.35 12.00 20.55
N ASP A 113 -7.46 12.73 20.37
CA ASP A 113 -8.32 13.16 21.48
C ASP A 113 -8.79 11.96 22.33
N SER A 114 -8.74 12.10 23.65
CA SER A 114 -9.05 11.01 24.58
C SER A 114 -10.51 10.51 24.50
N LYS A 115 -11.44 11.35 24.06
CA LYS A 115 -12.82 10.90 23.80
C LYS A 115 -12.88 10.06 22.54
N PHE A 116 -12.10 10.41 21.52
CA PHE A 116 -12.04 9.60 20.30
C PHE A 116 -11.33 8.26 20.55
N GLN A 117 -10.33 8.20 21.44
CA GLN A 117 -9.69 6.94 21.84
C GLN A 117 -10.70 5.90 22.34
N GLN A 118 -11.85 6.34 22.88
CA GLN A 118 -12.90 5.45 23.37
C GLN A 118 -13.54 4.59 22.27
N ILE A 119 -13.33 4.90 20.98
CA ILE A 119 -13.79 4.05 19.87
C ILE A 119 -13.24 2.62 20.00
N PHE A 120 -12.04 2.47 20.54
CA PHE A 120 -11.42 1.16 20.75
C PHE A 120 -12.14 0.32 21.79
N ASN A 121 -12.86 0.93 22.75
CA ASN A 121 -13.65 0.20 23.75
C ASN A 121 -14.84 -0.55 23.12
N GLY A 122 -15.24 -0.21 21.89
CA GLY A 122 -16.28 -0.91 21.14
C GLY A 122 -15.78 -2.20 20.46
N PHE A 123 -14.47 -2.42 20.41
CA PHE A 123 -13.92 -3.62 19.79
C PHE A 123 -13.66 -4.70 20.86
N THR A 124 -13.85 -5.96 20.47
CA THR A 124 -13.47 -7.09 21.32
C THR A 124 -11.94 -7.20 21.39
N GLN A 125 -11.43 -7.65 22.54
CA GLN A 125 -10.04 -8.01 22.67
C GLN A 125 -9.72 -9.15 21.68
N GLY A 126 -8.67 -8.99 20.87
CA GLY A 126 -8.34 -9.91 19.78
C GLY A 126 -9.03 -9.58 18.43
N ALA A 127 -9.78 -8.46 18.33
CA ALA A 127 -10.22 -7.96 17.04
C ALA A 127 -9.02 -7.71 16.11
N HIS A 128 -9.18 -7.99 14.82
CA HIS A 128 -8.10 -7.81 13.85
C HIS A 128 -7.69 -6.33 13.75
N PRO A 129 -6.40 -5.98 13.86
CA PRO A 129 -5.94 -4.59 13.86
C PRO A 129 -6.38 -3.78 12.65
N MET A 130 -6.43 -4.39 11.45
CA MET A 130 -6.92 -3.72 10.24
C MET A 130 -8.38 -3.26 10.36
N ALA A 131 -9.24 -4.06 11.00
CA ALA A 131 -10.63 -3.68 11.25
C ALA A 131 -10.72 -2.48 12.19
N MET A 132 -9.91 -2.48 13.24
CA MET A 132 -9.85 -1.38 14.22
C MET A 132 -9.34 -0.10 13.57
N VAL A 133 -8.22 -0.16 12.85
CA VAL A 133 -7.61 0.99 12.18
C VAL A 133 -8.52 1.55 11.08
N GLY A 134 -9.10 0.70 10.23
CA GLY A 134 -10.03 1.14 9.19
C GLY A 134 -11.27 1.83 9.76
N SER A 135 -11.83 1.29 10.86
CA SER A 135 -12.97 1.89 11.57
C SER A 135 -12.58 3.21 12.24
N ALA A 136 -11.40 3.29 12.86
CA ALA A 136 -10.93 4.51 13.50
C ALA A 136 -10.68 5.61 12.45
N ILE A 137 -10.06 5.30 11.32
CA ILE A 137 -9.88 6.26 10.21
C ILE A 137 -11.25 6.76 9.72
N SER A 138 -12.23 5.86 9.52
CA SER A 138 -13.58 6.26 9.15
C SER A 138 -14.22 7.14 10.22
N GLY A 139 -13.98 6.86 11.50
CA GLY A 139 -14.45 7.65 12.63
C GLY A 139 -13.90 9.08 12.64
N LEU A 140 -12.69 9.31 12.13
CA LEU A 140 -12.14 10.68 11.98
C LEU A 140 -13.02 11.55 11.08
N ALA A 141 -13.79 10.94 10.15
CA ALA A 141 -14.75 11.66 9.35
C ALA A 141 -15.79 12.38 10.20
N ALA A 142 -16.28 11.74 11.27
CA ALA A 142 -17.24 12.36 12.19
C ALA A 142 -16.58 13.44 13.07
N LEU A 143 -15.30 13.24 13.42
CA LEU A 143 -14.58 14.20 14.28
C LEU A 143 -14.24 15.52 13.55
N PHE A 144 -13.89 15.44 12.26
CA PHE A 144 -13.38 16.57 11.50
C PHE A 144 -14.30 17.04 10.36
N HIS A 145 -15.55 16.55 10.30
CA HIS A 145 -16.46 16.83 9.18
C HIS A 145 -16.62 18.33 8.88
N GLU A 146 -16.83 19.13 9.90
CA GLU A 146 -17.08 20.58 9.77
C GLU A 146 -15.83 21.37 9.37
N GLU A 147 -14.62 20.79 9.48
CA GLU A 147 -13.37 21.44 9.15
C GLU A 147 -12.91 21.15 7.71
N ILE A 148 -13.63 20.28 6.97
CA ILE A 148 -13.20 19.81 5.66
C ILE A 148 -13.91 20.58 4.56
N ASP A 149 -13.11 21.23 3.73
CA ASP A 149 -13.51 21.76 2.44
C ASP A 149 -12.62 21.15 1.34
N ILE A 150 -13.15 20.15 0.63
CA ILE A 150 -12.41 19.45 -0.42
C ILE A 150 -12.14 20.33 -1.65
N THR A 151 -12.82 21.45 -1.80
CA THR A 151 -12.60 22.41 -2.89
C THR A 151 -11.42 23.34 -2.60
N ASN A 152 -11.05 23.49 -1.32
CA ASN A 152 -9.94 24.31 -0.87
C ASN A 152 -8.65 23.50 -0.76
N ALA A 153 -7.59 23.92 -1.46
CA ALA A 153 -6.31 23.21 -1.47
C ALA A 153 -5.64 23.13 -0.09
N ASP A 154 -5.73 24.22 0.72
CA ASP A 154 -5.13 24.24 2.05
C ASP A 154 -5.86 23.32 3.03
N SER A 155 -7.19 23.21 2.90
CA SER A 155 -7.99 22.27 3.67
C SER A 155 -7.65 20.81 3.29
N ARG A 156 -7.47 20.53 1.99
CA ARG A 156 -7.00 19.21 1.54
C ARG A 156 -5.62 18.88 2.09
N MET A 157 -4.68 19.83 2.07
CA MET A 157 -3.32 19.64 2.60
C MET A 157 -3.33 19.43 4.12
N THR A 158 -4.14 20.20 4.86
CA THR A 158 -4.36 20.01 6.31
C THR A 158 -4.87 18.62 6.62
N THR A 159 -5.81 18.10 5.82
CA THR A 159 -6.33 16.74 5.95
C THR A 159 -5.25 15.71 5.67
N ALA A 160 -4.41 15.91 4.66
CA ALA A 160 -3.29 15.02 4.34
C ALA A 160 -2.29 14.94 5.50
N HIS A 161 -1.88 16.08 6.05
CA HIS A 161 -0.98 16.14 7.22
C HIS A 161 -1.60 15.42 8.42
N ARG A 162 -2.91 15.61 8.67
CA ARG A 162 -3.63 14.98 9.78
C ARG A 162 -3.67 13.46 9.64
N LEU A 163 -3.95 12.92 8.45
CA LEU A 163 -3.95 11.49 8.18
C LEU A 163 -2.55 10.88 8.39
N ILE A 164 -1.52 11.47 7.82
CA ILE A 164 -0.13 11.02 7.99
C ILE A 164 0.28 11.06 9.47
N ALA A 165 -0.12 12.09 10.19
CA ALA A 165 0.22 12.28 11.61
C ALA A 165 -0.48 11.25 12.53
N MET A 166 -1.76 10.97 12.29
CA MET A 166 -2.59 10.19 13.20
C MET A 166 -2.49 8.68 12.98
N ILE A 167 -2.14 8.23 11.76
CA ILE A 167 -2.16 6.81 11.45
C ILE A 167 -1.21 5.97 12.31
N PRO A 168 0.03 6.39 12.65
CA PRO A 168 0.88 5.63 13.56
C PRO A 168 0.28 5.47 14.95
N THR A 169 -0.36 6.54 15.46
CA THR A 169 -1.00 6.53 16.78
C THR A 169 -2.20 5.58 16.79
N LEU A 170 -3.06 5.61 15.76
CA LEU A 170 -4.19 4.69 15.64
C LEU A 170 -3.73 3.23 15.50
N ALA A 171 -2.67 2.99 14.77
CA ALA A 171 -2.07 1.67 14.60
C ALA A 171 -1.50 1.11 15.92
N ALA A 172 -0.77 1.94 16.66
CA ALA A 172 -0.24 1.57 17.97
C ALA A 172 -1.37 1.34 19.00
N MET A 173 -2.44 2.15 18.94
CA MET A 173 -3.63 1.91 19.78
C MET A 173 -4.31 0.59 19.46
N ALA A 174 -4.44 0.23 18.18
CA ALA A 174 -4.98 -1.07 17.77
C ALA A 174 -4.12 -2.23 18.31
N TYR A 175 -2.79 -2.11 18.23
CA TYR A 175 -1.85 -3.07 18.78
C TYR A 175 -2.01 -3.22 20.30
N LYS A 176 -1.99 -2.12 21.04
CA LYS A 176 -2.11 -2.09 22.51
C LYS A 176 -3.46 -2.62 22.97
N HIS A 177 -4.55 -2.24 22.26
CA HIS A 177 -5.89 -2.73 22.58
C HIS A 177 -6.00 -4.25 22.44
N GLY A 178 -5.46 -4.83 21.35
CA GLY A 178 -5.44 -6.27 21.13
C GLY A 178 -4.73 -7.05 22.25
N ARG A 179 -3.78 -6.42 22.92
CA ARG A 179 -3.01 -6.96 24.05
C ARG A 179 -3.60 -6.64 25.44
N GLY A 180 -4.64 -5.81 25.50
CA GLY A 180 -5.19 -5.32 26.76
C GLY A 180 -4.24 -4.37 27.52
N GLU A 181 -3.36 -3.69 26.80
CA GLU A 181 -2.35 -2.76 27.34
C GLU A 181 -2.84 -1.31 27.24
N SER A 182 -2.34 -0.45 28.14
CA SER A 182 -2.61 0.99 28.08
C SER A 182 -1.96 1.64 26.88
N PHE A 183 -2.63 2.61 26.27
CA PHE A 183 -2.08 3.41 25.17
C PHE A 183 -0.87 4.22 25.64
N VAL A 184 0.09 4.38 24.73
CA VAL A 184 1.26 5.25 24.89
C VAL A 184 1.07 6.44 23.98
N GLU A 185 1.15 7.64 24.56
CA GLU A 185 1.04 8.87 23.78
C GLU A 185 2.29 9.09 22.90
N PRO A 186 2.13 9.72 21.74
CA PRO A 186 3.26 10.05 20.88
C PRO A 186 4.23 11.04 21.54
N ASP A 187 5.53 10.83 21.37
CA ASP A 187 6.60 11.73 21.80
C ASP A 187 7.07 12.61 20.62
N ALA A 188 6.89 13.92 20.73
CA ALA A 188 7.28 14.88 19.70
C ALA A 188 8.81 14.99 19.48
N ASN A 189 9.64 14.45 20.39
CA ASN A 189 11.09 14.46 20.26
C ASN A 189 11.62 13.32 19.37
N LEU A 190 10.81 12.27 19.16
CA LEU A 190 11.18 11.11 18.37
C LEU A 190 10.94 11.31 16.86
N GLY A 191 11.66 10.55 16.05
CA GLY A 191 11.41 10.41 14.62
C GLY A 191 10.10 9.64 14.36
N TYR A 192 9.57 9.70 13.14
CA TYR A 192 8.27 9.11 12.81
C TYR A 192 8.20 7.59 13.08
N ALA A 193 9.15 6.83 12.51
CA ALA A 193 9.22 5.39 12.70
C ALA A 193 9.57 5.02 14.15
N GLU A 194 10.50 5.74 14.76
CA GLU A 194 10.89 5.54 16.14
C GLU A 194 9.71 5.78 17.11
N ASN A 195 8.93 6.83 16.88
CA ASN A 195 7.75 7.16 17.66
C ASN A 195 6.66 6.08 17.55
N PHE A 196 6.41 5.57 16.34
CA PHE A 196 5.50 4.44 16.14
C PHE A 196 5.93 3.22 16.96
N LEU A 197 7.21 2.83 16.89
CA LEU A 197 7.74 1.70 17.67
C LEU A 197 7.69 1.95 19.17
N ASN A 198 7.97 3.20 19.60
CA ASN A 198 7.83 3.58 21.01
C ASN A 198 6.38 3.46 21.51
N MET A 199 5.40 3.89 20.70
CA MET A 199 3.99 3.73 21.07
C MET A 199 3.57 2.25 21.12
N CYS A 200 4.14 1.39 20.30
CA CYS A 200 3.86 -0.04 20.31
C CYS A 200 4.52 -0.76 21.50
N PHE A 201 5.80 -0.52 21.76
CA PHE A 201 6.61 -1.30 22.70
C PHE A 201 6.90 -0.62 24.04
N GLY A 202 6.71 0.70 24.11
CA GLY A 202 6.87 1.46 25.35
C GLY A 202 5.73 1.22 26.34
N GLU A 203 5.98 1.66 27.57
CA GLU A 203 4.99 1.77 28.64
C GLU A 203 4.80 3.24 29.03
N THR A 204 3.65 3.59 29.56
CA THR A 204 3.41 4.95 30.05
C THR A 204 4.47 5.37 31.08
N GLY A 205 5.20 6.43 30.79
CA GLY A 205 6.31 6.92 31.64
C GLY A 205 7.62 6.12 31.55
N LYS A 206 7.69 5.11 30.65
CA LYS A 206 8.88 4.32 30.37
C LYS A 206 9.00 4.14 28.86
N PRO A 207 9.56 5.10 28.14
CA PRO A 207 9.73 4.98 26.69
C PRO A 207 10.62 3.78 26.36
N SER A 208 10.29 3.10 25.25
CA SER A 208 11.13 2.02 24.73
C SER A 208 12.42 2.61 24.15
N THR A 209 13.52 1.91 24.36
CA THR A 209 14.79 2.25 23.69
C THR A 209 14.81 1.59 22.31
N ILE A 210 14.52 2.36 21.28
CA ILE A 210 14.57 1.91 19.89
C ILE A 210 15.94 2.25 19.31
N SER A 211 16.61 1.24 18.78
CA SER A 211 17.90 1.47 18.12
C SER A 211 17.75 2.21 16.80
N ARG A 212 18.84 2.85 16.38
CA ARG A 212 18.87 3.54 15.09
C ARG A 212 18.71 2.58 13.90
N THR A 213 19.26 1.38 13.98
CA THR A 213 19.13 0.37 12.92
C THR A 213 17.67 -0.08 12.77
N ILE A 214 17.00 -0.37 13.88
CA ILE A 214 15.59 -0.80 13.89
C ILE A 214 14.68 0.33 13.38
N SER A 215 14.86 1.55 13.89
CA SER A 215 14.05 2.70 13.43
C SER A 215 14.28 3.03 11.95
N SER A 216 15.53 2.93 11.48
CA SER A 216 15.87 3.12 10.06
C SER A 216 15.28 2.02 9.17
N ALA A 217 15.31 0.77 9.59
CA ALA A 217 14.69 -0.33 8.84
C ALA A 217 13.17 -0.14 8.71
N MET A 218 12.51 0.30 9.80
CA MET A 218 11.08 0.61 9.78
C MET A 218 10.78 1.82 8.87
N ASP A 219 11.60 2.85 8.91
CA ASP A 219 11.46 4.03 8.05
C ASP A 219 11.59 3.66 6.56
N LYS A 220 12.56 2.80 6.21
CA LYS A 220 12.70 2.24 4.86
C LYS A 220 11.49 1.40 4.45
N ILE A 221 10.92 0.59 5.34
CA ILE A 221 9.67 -0.14 5.07
C ILE A 221 8.57 0.85 4.68
N PHE A 222 8.41 1.96 5.40
CA PHE A 222 7.41 2.98 5.07
C PHE A 222 7.68 3.64 3.72
N ILE A 223 8.93 4.01 3.41
CA ILE A 223 9.31 4.61 2.11
C ILE A 223 8.97 3.66 0.96
N LEU A 224 9.40 2.40 1.05
CA LEU A 224 9.25 1.40 -0.01
C LEU A 224 7.79 1.00 -0.26
N HIS A 225 6.89 1.27 0.69
CA HIS A 225 5.46 1.04 0.58
C HIS A 225 4.64 2.31 0.30
N ALA A 226 5.28 3.50 0.23
CA ALA A 226 4.57 4.79 0.22
C ALA A 226 3.62 4.95 -0.96
N ASP A 227 3.99 4.46 -2.14
CA ASP A 227 3.08 4.39 -3.29
C ASP A 227 3.42 3.24 -4.25
N HIS A 228 2.48 2.87 -5.08
CA HIS A 228 2.68 1.86 -6.14
C HIS A 228 1.61 2.02 -7.22
N GLU A 229 1.50 3.23 -7.81
CA GLU A 229 0.61 3.56 -8.91
C GLU A 229 -0.88 3.22 -8.60
N GLN A 230 -1.65 2.79 -9.62
CA GLN A 230 -3.07 2.44 -9.52
C GLN A 230 -3.30 1.00 -9.04
N ASN A 231 -2.69 0.59 -7.93
CA ASN A 231 -3.04 -0.66 -7.26
C ASN A 231 -4.51 -0.64 -6.76
N ALA A 232 -5.02 -1.79 -6.32
CA ALA A 232 -6.43 -1.93 -5.94
C ALA A 232 -6.88 -0.93 -4.86
N SER A 233 -6.07 -0.67 -3.84
CA SER A 233 -6.43 0.26 -2.76
C SER A 233 -6.37 1.72 -3.21
N THR A 234 -5.36 2.12 -3.99
CA THR A 234 -5.26 3.47 -4.56
C THR A 234 -6.43 3.76 -5.51
N SER A 235 -6.77 2.81 -6.39
CA SER A 235 -7.93 2.93 -7.27
C SER A 235 -9.24 3.02 -6.50
N THR A 236 -9.36 2.29 -5.37
CA THR A 236 -10.53 2.37 -4.47
C THR A 236 -10.65 3.75 -3.83
N VAL A 237 -9.53 4.33 -3.34
CA VAL A 237 -9.51 5.69 -2.79
C VAL A 237 -9.95 6.72 -3.85
N ARG A 238 -9.41 6.63 -5.08
CA ARG A 238 -9.82 7.52 -6.17
C ARG A 238 -11.28 7.32 -6.55
N MET A 239 -11.75 6.09 -6.64
CA MET A 239 -13.15 5.79 -6.97
C MET A 239 -14.09 6.37 -5.92
N SER A 240 -13.83 6.13 -4.63
CA SER A 240 -14.61 6.71 -3.53
C SER A 240 -14.51 8.23 -3.51
N GLY A 241 -13.30 8.79 -3.60
CA GLY A 241 -13.05 10.23 -3.61
C GLY A 241 -13.73 10.96 -4.77
N SER A 242 -13.91 10.29 -5.91
CA SER A 242 -14.59 10.87 -7.09
C SER A 242 -16.08 11.17 -6.86
N THR A 243 -16.65 10.73 -5.75
CA THR A 243 -18.02 11.03 -5.33
C THR A 243 -18.12 12.24 -4.42
N ASP A 244 -17.04 12.99 -4.25
CA ASP A 244 -16.90 14.10 -3.29
C ASP A 244 -17.10 13.69 -1.84
N CYS A 245 -16.91 12.40 -1.52
CA CYS A 245 -17.05 11.92 -0.15
C CYS A 245 -15.94 12.46 0.75
N ASN A 246 -16.23 12.46 2.05
CA ASN A 246 -15.26 12.82 3.07
C ASN A 246 -13.94 12.03 2.90
N PRO A 247 -12.75 12.70 2.89
CA PRO A 247 -11.46 12.06 2.62
C PRO A 247 -11.13 10.91 3.58
N TYR A 248 -11.49 11.01 4.85
CA TYR A 248 -11.27 9.91 5.80
C TYR A 248 -12.08 8.66 5.41
N ALA A 249 -13.30 8.84 4.88
CA ALA A 249 -14.11 7.73 4.37
C ALA A 249 -13.49 7.12 3.10
N ALA A 250 -12.98 7.95 2.17
CA ALA A 250 -12.29 7.47 0.98
C ALA A 250 -11.03 6.67 1.34
N ILE A 251 -10.23 7.15 2.28
CA ILE A 251 -9.02 6.45 2.78
C ILE A 251 -9.41 5.14 3.49
N SER A 252 -10.46 5.14 4.32
CA SER A 252 -10.96 3.91 4.97
C SER A 252 -11.38 2.84 3.95
N ALA A 253 -11.96 3.24 2.82
CA ALA A 253 -12.25 2.32 1.72
C ALA A 253 -10.97 1.72 1.11
N GLY A 254 -9.91 2.53 0.95
CA GLY A 254 -8.58 2.07 0.57
C GLY A 254 -7.98 1.07 1.56
N VAL A 255 -8.09 1.33 2.86
CA VAL A 255 -7.68 0.40 3.93
C VAL A 255 -8.40 -0.93 3.81
N SER A 256 -9.71 -0.90 3.56
CA SER A 256 -10.53 -2.11 3.37
C SER A 256 -10.08 -2.92 2.16
N ALA A 257 -9.74 -2.26 1.04
CA ALA A 257 -9.21 -2.92 -0.14
C ALA A 257 -7.80 -3.50 0.10
N LEU A 258 -6.95 -2.78 0.87
CA LEU A 258 -5.61 -3.25 1.21
C LEU A 258 -5.64 -4.51 2.08
N TRP A 259 -6.62 -4.65 2.96
CA TRP A 259 -6.74 -5.81 3.85
C TRP A 259 -7.01 -7.14 3.12
N GLY A 260 -7.43 -7.10 1.88
CA GLY A 260 -7.68 -8.32 1.11
C GLY A 260 -6.41 -9.17 0.91
N PRO A 261 -6.49 -10.52 1.04
CA PRO A 261 -5.32 -11.41 0.91
C PRO A 261 -4.70 -11.39 -0.50
N ALA A 262 -5.43 -10.92 -1.50
CA ALA A 262 -4.91 -10.74 -2.86
C ALA A 262 -4.14 -9.42 -3.04
N HIS A 263 -4.04 -8.58 -2.01
CA HIS A 263 -3.38 -7.27 -2.06
C HIS A 263 -2.36 -7.10 -0.93
N GLY A 264 -2.74 -6.58 0.25
CA GLY A 264 -1.79 -6.26 1.32
C GLY A 264 -1.40 -7.43 2.22
N GLY A 265 -2.06 -8.58 2.12
CA GLY A 265 -1.77 -9.75 2.97
C GLY A 265 -0.61 -10.63 2.48
N ALA A 266 0.16 -10.19 1.48
CA ALA A 266 1.22 -11.02 0.91
C ALA A 266 2.40 -11.24 1.88
N ASN A 267 2.78 -10.23 2.67
CA ASN A 267 3.85 -10.35 3.65
C ASN A 267 3.46 -11.22 4.87
N GLU A 268 2.19 -11.23 5.26
CA GLU A 268 1.65 -12.18 6.26
C GLU A 268 1.75 -13.61 5.72
N ALA A 269 1.33 -13.83 4.49
CA ALA A 269 1.40 -15.13 3.84
C ALA A 269 2.82 -15.67 3.67
N VAL A 270 3.85 -14.81 3.59
CA VAL A 270 5.27 -15.24 3.63
C VAL A 270 5.58 -15.92 4.96
N LEU A 271 5.21 -15.32 6.08
CA LEU A 271 5.48 -15.93 7.39
C LEU A 271 4.69 -17.23 7.61
N ASP A 272 3.44 -17.27 7.16
CA ASP A 272 2.64 -18.49 7.24
C ASP A 272 3.31 -19.63 6.46
N MET A 273 3.81 -19.33 5.25
CA MET A 273 4.58 -20.28 4.44
C MET A 273 5.87 -20.73 5.14
N LEU A 274 6.66 -19.80 5.71
CA LEU A 274 7.88 -20.16 6.43
C LEU A 274 7.58 -21.04 7.66
N ASN A 275 6.50 -20.75 8.38
CA ASN A 275 6.03 -21.56 9.50
C ASN A 275 5.55 -22.95 9.06
N GLU A 276 4.87 -23.07 7.89
CA GLU A 276 4.45 -24.35 7.32
C GLU A 276 5.66 -25.20 6.92
N ILE A 277 6.69 -24.62 6.34
CA ILE A 277 7.96 -25.30 6.06
C ILE A 277 8.58 -25.76 7.38
N GLY A 278 8.69 -24.89 8.38
CA GLY A 278 9.01 -25.15 9.76
C GLY A 278 10.45 -25.56 10.07
N ASP A 279 11.16 -26.18 9.10
CA ASP A 279 12.55 -26.61 9.24
C ASP A 279 13.31 -26.52 7.93
N VAL A 280 14.58 -26.07 7.97
CA VAL A 280 15.40 -25.87 6.77
C VAL A 280 15.60 -27.15 5.95
N SER A 281 15.59 -28.34 6.59
CA SER A 281 15.70 -29.63 5.91
C SER A 281 14.50 -29.96 5.03
N ARG A 282 13.36 -29.30 5.23
CA ARG A 282 12.14 -29.50 4.44
C ARG A 282 12.03 -28.54 3.23
N VAL A 283 12.91 -27.56 3.11
CA VAL A 283 12.84 -26.55 2.05
C VAL A 283 12.78 -27.19 0.67
N GLU A 284 13.62 -28.18 0.38
CA GLU A 284 13.64 -28.88 -0.92
C GLU A 284 12.29 -29.57 -1.22
N GLU A 285 11.62 -30.15 -0.23
CA GLU A 285 10.29 -30.74 -0.37
C GLU A 285 9.28 -29.68 -0.84
N PHE A 286 9.24 -28.53 -0.17
CA PHE A 286 8.29 -27.46 -0.47
C PHE A 286 8.60 -26.74 -1.79
N VAL A 287 9.86 -26.60 -2.14
CA VAL A 287 10.28 -26.12 -3.45
C VAL A 287 9.76 -27.05 -4.56
N ASN A 288 9.85 -28.35 -4.37
CA ASN A 288 9.33 -29.32 -5.33
C ASN A 288 7.78 -29.26 -5.43
N LYS A 289 7.07 -29.07 -4.31
CA LYS A 289 5.63 -28.80 -4.33
C LYS A 289 5.30 -27.55 -5.14
N ALA A 290 6.03 -26.45 -4.93
CA ALA A 290 5.81 -25.20 -5.68
C ALA A 290 6.07 -25.35 -7.20
N LYS A 291 6.94 -26.29 -7.61
CA LYS A 291 7.20 -26.61 -9.02
C LYS A 291 6.11 -27.49 -9.64
N ASP A 292 5.38 -28.25 -8.85
CA ASP A 292 4.27 -29.09 -9.34
C ASP A 292 3.01 -28.25 -9.55
N LYS A 293 2.54 -28.18 -10.80
CA LYS A 293 1.32 -27.44 -11.16
C LYS A 293 0.04 -28.00 -10.54
N ASN A 294 0.06 -29.25 -10.08
CA ASN A 294 -1.08 -29.91 -9.45
C ASN A 294 -1.08 -29.75 -7.93
N ASP A 295 0.01 -29.30 -7.33
CA ASP A 295 0.08 -29.00 -5.90
C ASP A 295 -0.47 -27.58 -5.63
N PRO A 296 -1.34 -27.38 -4.64
CA PRO A 296 -1.88 -26.08 -4.28
C PRO A 296 -0.84 -25.16 -3.63
N PHE A 297 0.27 -25.68 -3.14
CA PHE A 297 1.31 -24.92 -2.45
C PHE A 297 1.97 -23.90 -3.40
N LYS A 298 2.20 -22.69 -2.89
CA LYS A 298 2.88 -21.61 -3.63
C LYS A 298 3.94 -20.97 -2.74
N LEU A 299 5.08 -20.64 -3.32
CA LEU A 299 6.07 -19.81 -2.66
C LEU A 299 5.56 -18.36 -2.61
N MET A 300 5.22 -17.90 -1.41
CA MET A 300 4.80 -16.53 -1.16
C MET A 300 6.02 -15.62 -1.04
N GLY A 301 5.90 -14.38 -1.53
CA GLY A 301 7.02 -13.44 -1.56
C GLY A 301 8.01 -13.66 -2.71
N PHE A 302 7.66 -14.49 -3.71
CA PHE A 302 8.48 -14.74 -4.90
C PHE A 302 7.73 -14.34 -6.17
N GLY A 303 8.43 -13.63 -7.06
CA GLY A 303 7.83 -13.02 -8.24
C GLY A 303 6.94 -11.82 -7.90
N HIS A 304 6.44 -11.14 -8.92
CA HIS A 304 5.58 -9.97 -8.75
C HIS A 304 4.62 -9.84 -9.94
N ARG A 305 3.41 -9.30 -9.72
CA ARG A 305 2.44 -9.10 -10.81
C ARG A 305 2.91 -8.05 -11.82
N VAL A 306 3.63 -7.03 -11.37
CA VAL A 306 4.11 -5.91 -12.17
C VAL A 306 5.55 -6.16 -12.61
N TYR A 307 6.46 -6.39 -11.67
CA TYR A 307 7.87 -6.65 -11.99
C TYR A 307 8.02 -8.05 -12.57
N LYS A 308 8.36 -8.10 -13.86
CA LYS A 308 8.69 -9.35 -14.56
C LYS A 308 10.17 -9.72 -14.42
N ASN A 309 10.95 -8.90 -13.74
CA ASN A 309 12.34 -9.12 -13.46
C ASN A 309 12.56 -9.01 -11.95
N PHE A 310 13.35 -8.07 -11.49
CA PHE A 310 13.67 -7.87 -10.09
C PHE A 310 12.84 -6.73 -9.51
N ASP A 311 12.30 -6.91 -8.30
CA ASP A 311 11.63 -5.83 -7.55
C ASP A 311 12.71 -4.88 -6.99
N PRO A 312 12.81 -3.60 -7.43
CA PRO A 312 13.88 -2.70 -7.00
C PRO A 312 13.86 -2.45 -5.48
N ARG A 313 12.71 -2.63 -4.84
CA ARG A 313 12.55 -2.47 -3.40
C ARG A 313 13.18 -3.63 -2.60
N ALA A 314 13.23 -4.82 -3.19
CA ALA A 314 13.71 -6.02 -2.52
C ALA A 314 15.19 -5.90 -2.10
N LYS A 315 16.05 -5.30 -2.94
CA LYS A 315 17.46 -5.10 -2.64
C LYS A 315 17.69 -4.20 -1.42
N VAL A 316 16.92 -3.13 -1.29
CA VAL A 316 16.99 -2.22 -0.14
C VAL A 316 16.53 -2.94 1.13
N MET A 317 15.43 -3.71 1.05
CA MET A 317 14.92 -4.46 2.18
C MET A 317 15.84 -5.60 2.60
N GLU A 318 16.48 -6.29 1.66
CA GLU A 318 17.49 -7.32 1.94
C GLU A 318 18.60 -6.75 2.83
N ALA A 319 19.19 -5.61 2.44
CA ALA A 319 20.24 -4.97 3.20
C ALA A 319 19.76 -4.54 4.61
N SER A 320 18.55 -3.99 4.72
CA SER A 320 17.95 -3.59 5.99
C SER A 320 17.66 -4.80 6.89
N CYS A 321 17.19 -5.91 6.32
CA CYS A 321 16.94 -7.17 6.99
C CYS A 321 18.24 -7.70 7.63
N HIS A 322 19.31 -7.77 6.85
CA HIS A 322 20.63 -8.22 7.36
C HIS A 322 21.15 -7.34 8.49
N ALA A 323 21.04 -6.02 8.37
CA ALA A 323 21.47 -5.10 9.43
C ALA A 323 20.67 -5.29 10.74
N VAL A 324 19.36 -5.48 10.65
CA VAL A 324 18.50 -5.78 11.82
C VAL A 324 18.91 -7.10 12.49
N PHE A 325 19.16 -8.15 11.70
CA PHE A 325 19.59 -9.44 12.24
C PHE A 325 20.95 -9.37 12.92
N GLU A 326 21.91 -8.65 12.33
CA GLU A 326 23.23 -8.45 12.93
C GLU A 326 23.12 -7.76 14.28
N GLU A 327 22.32 -6.68 14.38
CA GLU A 327 22.14 -5.93 15.62
C GLU A 327 21.44 -6.74 16.70
N LEU A 328 20.39 -7.48 16.33
CA LEU A 328 19.64 -8.31 17.30
C LEU A 328 20.38 -9.59 17.69
N GLY A 329 21.51 -9.90 17.03
CA GLY A 329 22.27 -11.11 17.28
C GLY A 329 21.51 -12.39 16.91
N VAL A 330 20.53 -12.30 16.02
CA VAL A 330 19.68 -13.42 15.57
C VAL A 330 20.49 -14.26 14.60
N LYS A 331 21.23 -15.24 15.12
CA LYS A 331 22.07 -16.14 14.30
C LYS A 331 21.39 -17.46 13.97
N ASP A 332 20.51 -17.92 14.86
CA ASP A 332 19.93 -19.27 14.81
C ASP A 332 18.39 -19.23 14.79
N ASP A 333 17.78 -18.24 14.09
CA ASP A 333 16.33 -18.23 13.89
C ASP A 333 15.95 -19.21 12.78
N PRO A 334 15.13 -20.25 13.03
CA PRO A 334 14.77 -21.26 12.03
C PRO A 334 14.09 -20.66 10.79
N LEU A 335 13.26 -19.62 10.94
CA LEU A 335 12.58 -18.99 9.82
C LEU A 335 13.57 -18.23 8.93
N LEU A 336 14.59 -17.63 9.53
CA LEU A 336 15.66 -16.97 8.79
C LEU A 336 16.50 -17.98 7.98
N GLU A 337 16.83 -19.13 8.57
CA GLU A 337 17.56 -20.19 7.87
C GLU A 337 16.76 -20.71 6.68
N ILE A 338 15.45 -20.94 6.86
CA ILE A 338 14.54 -21.30 5.78
C ILE A 338 14.53 -20.22 4.70
N ALA A 339 14.39 -18.96 5.08
CA ALA A 339 14.35 -17.84 4.16
C ALA A 339 15.64 -17.72 3.33
N LYS A 340 16.82 -17.79 3.97
CA LYS A 340 18.12 -17.78 3.29
C LYS A 340 18.27 -18.96 2.30
N ARG A 341 17.80 -20.15 2.70
CA ARG A 341 17.83 -21.32 1.83
C ARG A 341 16.93 -21.16 0.62
N LEU A 342 15.70 -20.66 0.82
CA LEU A 342 14.77 -20.35 -0.27
C LEU A 342 15.34 -19.30 -1.23
N GLU A 343 15.94 -18.23 -0.71
CA GLU A 343 16.59 -17.20 -1.50
C GLU A 343 17.72 -17.78 -2.37
N THR A 344 18.59 -18.59 -1.76
CA THR A 344 19.69 -19.26 -2.48
C THR A 344 19.14 -20.09 -3.63
N ILE A 345 18.13 -20.93 -3.37
CA ILE A 345 17.48 -21.76 -4.40
C ILE A 345 16.88 -20.90 -5.51
N ALA A 346 16.17 -19.83 -5.16
CA ALA A 346 15.56 -18.96 -6.16
C ALA A 346 16.57 -18.26 -7.09
N ARG A 347 17.80 -18.06 -6.61
CA ARG A 347 18.88 -17.46 -7.39
C ARG A 347 19.68 -18.47 -8.23
N GLU A 348 19.67 -19.76 -7.87
CA GLU A 348 20.50 -20.81 -8.49
C GLU A 348 19.71 -21.81 -9.32
N ASP A 349 18.44 -22.02 -9.06
CA ASP A 349 17.62 -23.04 -9.70
C ASP A 349 16.98 -22.51 -10.99
N ASP A 350 17.21 -23.22 -12.09
CA ASP A 350 16.75 -22.84 -13.44
C ASP A 350 15.24 -22.59 -13.52
N TYR A 351 14.42 -23.32 -12.77
CA TYR A 351 12.96 -23.13 -12.75
C TYR A 351 12.57 -21.72 -12.30
N PHE A 352 13.24 -21.18 -11.28
CA PHE A 352 12.98 -19.84 -10.76
C PHE A 352 13.60 -18.76 -11.65
N ILE A 353 14.82 -18.99 -12.14
CA ILE A 353 15.52 -18.06 -13.02
C ILE A 353 14.75 -17.86 -14.32
N GLU A 354 14.36 -18.96 -15.01
CA GLU A 354 13.60 -18.89 -16.26
C GLU A 354 12.25 -18.20 -16.10
N ARG A 355 11.61 -18.33 -14.93
CA ARG A 355 10.31 -17.72 -14.61
C ARG A 355 10.41 -16.41 -13.88
N LYS A 356 11.65 -15.96 -13.60
CA LYS A 356 11.96 -14.70 -12.88
C LYS A 356 11.24 -14.62 -11.53
N LEU A 357 11.20 -15.71 -10.79
CA LEU A 357 10.58 -15.83 -9.48
C LEU A 357 11.60 -15.48 -8.38
N TYR A 358 12.07 -14.24 -8.37
CA TYR A 358 12.99 -13.74 -7.35
C TYR A 358 12.22 -13.31 -6.09
N PRO A 359 12.88 -13.29 -4.91
CA PRO A 359 12.31 -12.70 -3.71
C PRO A 359 11.92 -11.24 -3.96
N ASN A 360 10.74 -10.86 -3.53
CA ASN A 360 10.21 -9.51 -3.63
C ASN A 360 10.24 -8.78 -2.27
N ILE A 361 9.70 -7.56 -2.21
CA ILE A 361 9.70 -6.76 -0.99
C ILE A 361 8.97 -7.45 0.17
N ASP A 362 7.87 -8.18 -0.09
CA ASP A 362 7.06 -8.81 0.95
C ASP A 362 7.84 -9.92 1.68
N PHE A 363 8.74 -10.62 0.97
CA PHE A 363 9.62 -11.62 1.54
C PHE A 363 10.52 -11.02 2.63
N TYR A 364 11.28 -9.97 2.31
CA TYR A 364 12.21 -9.38 3.25
C TYR A 364 11.55 -8.53 4.33
N SER A 365 10.50 -7.78 3.99
CA SER A 365 9.78 -6.96 4.97
C SER A 365 9.10 -7.81 6.03
N GLY A 366 8.46 -8.93 5.65
CA GLY A 366 7.84 -9.85 6.57
C GLY A 366 8.82 -10.40 7.61
N ILE A 367 9.99 -10.87 7.16
CA ILE A 367 11.04 -11.41 8.03
C ILE A 367 11.60 -10.30 8.94
N THR A 368 11.84 -9.11 8.40
CA THR A 368 12.36 -7.96 9.18
C THR A 368 11.39 -7.55 10.27
N LEU A 369 10.10 -7.42 9.96
CA LEU A 369 9.06 -7.08 10.94
C LEU A 369 8.96 -8.12 12.05
N LYS A 370 9.04 -9.40 11.72
CA LYS A 370 9.07 -10.49 12.68
C LYS A 370 10.27 -10.38 13.62
N ALA A 371 11.47 -10.11 13.09
CA ALA A 371 12.68 -9.95 13.87
C ALA A 371 12.61 -8.77 14.85
N ILE A 372 12.00 -7.66 14.44
CA ILE A 372 11.76 -6.48 15.28
C ILE A 372 10.76 -6.80 16.44
N GLY A 373 9.99 -7.87 16.33
CA GLY A 373 8.98 -8.26 17.32
C GLY A 373 7.57 -7.76 16.99
N ILE A 374 7.33 -7.30 15.77
CA ILE A 374 6.00 -6.95 15.29
C ILE A 374 5.22 -8.26 15.06
N PRO A 375 4.01 -8.41 15.63
CA PRO A 375 3.19 -9.59 15.39
C PRO A 375 2.59 -9.55 13.97
N THR A 376 2.38 -10.72 13.38
CA THR A 376 2.00 -10.89 11.97
C THR A 376 0.72 -10.13 11.63
N GLU A 377 -0.27 -10.12 12.51
CA GLU A 377 -1.54 -9.41 12.32
C GLU A 377 -1.42 -7.88 12.17
N LEU A 378 -0.24 -7.30 12.50
CA LEU A 378 0.05 -5.88 12.28
C LEU A 378 0.72 -5.58 10.92
N PHE A 379 1.12 -6.57 10.16
CA PHE A 379 1.91 -6.33 8.94
C PHE A 379 1.15 -5.50 7.92
N THR A 380 -0.12 -5.84 7.66
CA THR A 380 -0.97 -5.06 6.75
C THR A 380 -1.28 -3.67 7.32
N VAL A 381 -1.31 -3.50 8.65
CA VAL A 381 -1.42 -2.17 9.28
C VAL A 381 -0.16 -1.34 9.01
N ILE A 382 1.02 -1.92 9.13
CA ILE A 382 2.29 -1.25 8.80
C ILE A 382 2.32 -0.84 7.32
N PHE A 383 1.81 -1.71 6.44
CA PHE A 383 1.63 -1.36 5.03
C PHE A 383 0.68 -0.16 4.88
N THR A 384 -0.40 -0.09 5.68
CA THR A 384 -1.31 1.07 5.71
C THR A 384 -0.59 2.36 6.09
N LEU A 385 0.31 2.33 7.09
CA LEU A 385 1.12 3.48 7.48
C LEU A 385 1.98 3.96 6.31
N GLY A 386 2.73 3.05 5.72
CA GLY A 386 3.59 3.35 4.57
C GLY A 386 2.78 3.93 3.40
N ARG A 387 1.64 3.33 3.04
CA ARG A 387 0.83 3.69 1.86
C ARG A 387 -0.01 4.95 2.04
N MET A 388 -0.22 5.44 3.25
CA MET A 388 -1.03 6.62 3.52
C MET A 388 -0.67 7.83 2.66
N PRO A 389 0.61 8.23 2.52
CA PRO A 389 0.96 9.38 1.69
C PRO A 389 0.63 9.17 0.21
N GLY A 390 0.80 7.96 -0.34
CA GLY A 390 0.41 7.65 -1.70
C GLY A 390 -1.08 7.82 -1.93
N TRP A 391 -1.92 7.23 -1.07
CA TRP A 391 -3.37 7.35 -1.19
C TRP A 391 -3.86 8.79 -1.16
N ILE A 392 -3.38 9.57 -0.19
CA ILE A 392 -3.85 10.95 -0.04
C ILE A 392 -3.28 11.86 -1.13
N SER A 393 -2.10 11.56 -1.67
CA SER A 393 -1.53 12.27 -2.82
C SER A 393 -2.35 12.03 -4.07
N HIS A 394 -2.74 10.78 -4.36
CA HIS A 394 -3.60 10.45 -5.50
C HIS A 394 -5.00 11.04 -5.36
N TRP A 395 -5.55 11.08 -4.15
CA TRP A 395 -6.81 11.76 -3.87
C TRP A 395 -6.70 13.27 -4.12
N ASN A 396 -5.66 13.92 -3.61
CA ASN A 396 -5.43 15.35 -3.79
C ASN A 396 -5.14 15.71 -5.25
N GLU A 397 -4.35 14.91 -5.97
CA GLU A 397 -4.08 15.10 -7.40
C GLU A 397 -5.37 15.04 -8.21
N MET A 398 -6.24 14.07 -7.96
CA MET A 398 -7.54 13.95 -8.63
C MET A 398 -8.39 15.22 -8.43
N LEU A 399 -8.47 15.74 -7.21
CA LEU A 399 -9.27 16.93 -6.89
C LEU A 399 -8.63 18.24 -7.37
N SER A 400 -7.37 18.23 -7.77
CA SER A 400 -6.64 19.40 -8.26
C SER A 400 -6.83 19.65 -9.77
N ALA A 401 -7.52 18.76 -10.47
CA ALA A 401 -7.82 18.84 -11.90
C ALA A 401 -9.31 18.53 -12.14
N PRO A 402 -9.86 18.84 -13.32
CA PRO A 402 -11.22 18.41 -13.65
C PRO A 402 -11.35 16.88 -13.65
N TYR A 403 -12.21 16.35 -12.82
CA TYR A 403 -12.48 14.91 -12.72
C TYR A 403 -13.97 14.61 -12.91
N LYS A 404 -14.29 13.34 -13.02
CA LYS A 404 -15.67 12.83 -13.11
C LYS A 404 -15.85 11.71 -12.10
N ILE A 405 -17.08 11.56 -11.61
CA ILE A 405 -17.44 10.39 -10.81
C ILE A 405 -17.10 9.09 -11.57
N ALA A 406 -16.36 8.22 -10.91
CA ALA A 406 -15.99 6.92 -11.44
C ALA A 406 -17.21 5.99 -11.41
N ARG A 407 -17.76 5.70 -12.58
CA ARG A 407 -18.91 4.82 -12.77
C ARG A 407 -18.65 3.88 -13.94
N PRO A 408 -18.02 2.72 -13.69
CA PRO A 408 -17.77 1.73 -14.73
C PRO A 408 -19.07 1.25 -15.41
N ARG A 409 -18.96 0.75 -16.62
CA ARG A 409 -20.02 0.05 -17.34
C ARG A 409 -19.97 -1.43 -17.05
N GLN A 410 -21.05 -2.15 -17.34
CA GLN A 410 -21.11 -3.61 -17.29
C GLN A 410 -21.67 -4.17 -18.60
N LEU A 411 -21.20 -5.34 -18.99
CA LEU A 411 -21.85 -6.19 -19.98
C LEU A 411 -22.99 -6.92 -19.26
N TYR A 412 -24.24 -6.61 -19.65
CA TYR A 412 -25.40 -7.27 -19.07
C TYR A 412 -25.64 -8.62 -19.76
N LEU A 413 -25.63 -9.69 -18.98
CA LEU A 413 -25.88 -11.07 -19.42
C LEU A 413 -27.10 -11.69 -18.73
N GLY A 414 -27.93 -10.86 -18.09
CA GLY A 414 -29.15 -11.32 -17.43
C GLY A 414 -30.31 -11.52 -18.42
N GLU A 415 -31.47 -11.79 -17.87
CA GLU A 415 -32.69 -12.02 -18.64
C GLU A 415 -33.19 -10.76 -19.33
N HIS A 416 -33.90 -10.94 -20.45
CA HIS A 416 -34.68 -9.87 -21.06
C HIS A 416 -35.76 -9.35 -20.11
N GLN A 417 -36.39 -8.24 -20.48
CA GLN A 417 -37.53 -7.68 -19.73
C GLN A 417 -38.60 -8.74 -19.51
N ARG A 418 -39.02 -8.89 -18.26
CA ARG A 418 -40.07 -9.82 -17.85
C ARG A 418 -41.23 -9.06 -17.22
N GLU A 419 -42.42 -9.59 -17.38
CA GLU A 419 -43.59 -9.13 -16.63
C GLU A 419 -43.48 -9.58 -15.18
N TYR A 420 -43.93 -8.71 -14.26
CA TYR A 420 -44.08 -9.10 -12.84
C TYR A 420 -45.22 -10.09 -12.69
N VAL A 421 -44.93 -11.22 -12.10
CA VAL A 421 -45.94 -12.22 -11.73
C VAL A 421 -46.18 -12.12 -10.25
N ASP A 422 -47.48 -12.04 -9.83
CA ASP A 422 -47.85 -12.04 -8.43
C ASP A 422 -47.37 -13.30 -7.73
N ILE A 423 -47.05 -13.17 -6.41
CA ILE A 423 -46.48 -14.27 -5.64
C ILE A 423 -47.37 -15.51 -5.61
N ASN A 424 -48.69 -15.31 -5.66
CA ASN A 424 -49.65 -16.41 -5.65
C ASN A 424 -49.75 -17.14 -7.02
N ASN A 425 -49.12 -16.60 -8.06
CA ASN A 425 -49.11 -17.12 -9.44
C ASN A 425 -47.76 -17.53 -9.95
N ARG A 426 -46.75 -17.62 -9.08
CA ARG A 426 -45.37 -18.08 -9.40
C ARG A 426 -45.23 -19.56 -9.30
#